data_9a447645dd0dd4f71aeeb55909890df0
#
_entry.id   9a447645dd0dd4f71aeeb55909890df0
#
_cell.length_a   1.000
_cell.length_b   1.000
_cell.length_c   1.000
_cell.angle_alpha   90.00
_cell.angle_beta   90.00
_cell.angle_gamma   90.00
#
_symmetry.space_group_name_H-M   'P 1'
#
loop_
_entity.id
_entity.type
_entity.pdbx_description
1 polymer ?
#
loop_
_entity_poly.entity_id
_entity_poly.type
_entity_poly.pdbx_seq_one_letter_code
_entity_poly.pdbx_strand_id
1 'polypeptide(L)'
;MFYADIDKKRFAAHGGSASCPSFRHSETAEFEICFQNPDGAPFDLSGCTLQITLDDDFDHRFPMISHPADNTVHIVNAAAGVARFTVSCSSRKFERVVRRGPAVCSLEIIRTVNGSAEGSVILQEENITLLPRLYTDENVPAASEKDYYYTKPQVDAMIRENLTIRLGACGGLGIQYGETGCILSWTDPDDVVVNGAELARWKQTVLIRKLDEYPAGVLDGDSVARTVRADGTKNAYRSGFSDPALEAGRVYCYKLFSQTENGAWNDLAANCFPGTTAYSWNLVQSMVRAGAAPRIWPVGTVFEVQHGEYSHSDGSGLLFRVAGYDQVPAADEALTHTMCLEMTDCLISAPMDCAENEYALTTDVSARAGKTYYEFSGSAYRALSAGTDYEIGEPVPSAKWFEKNIVNRESMGNSRFSQSNLLQWLNSDGAAFGWFSKRNIWDKCPNAYLSRNGFCRYLDAEFLSVVQPARITTALVPLDGGGYELTAAKFWLLSASQIDGSRANGVTENIQLSFYADGGSPVKTMLNGSGTELQWLRSAYEQDVFRNRVIPLSRYTYSGNPAPGISPVCIIA
;
A
#
# COMPACT_ATOMS: atom_id res chain seq x y z
N MET A 1 33.65 -7.54 4.23
CA MET A 1 32.94 -8.49 3.35
C MET A 1 31.46 -8.17 3.42
N PHE A 2 30.81 -8.00 2.29
CA PHE A 2 29.35 -7.79 2.17
C PHE A 2 28.70 -9.09 1.70
N TYR A 3 27.41 -9.24 1.93
CA TYR A 3 26.65 -10.40 1.47
C TYR A 3 25.57 -9.92 0.49
N ALA A 4 25.36 -10.65 -0.60
CA ALA A 4 24.37 -10.34 -1.61
C ALA A 4 23.46 -11.56 -1.87
N ASP A 5 22.15 -11.36 -1.77
CA ASP A 5 21.11 -12.31 -2.16
C ASP A 5 20.82 -12.13 -3.65
N ILE A 6 21.16 -13.12 -4.46
CA ILE A 6 21.07 -13.02 -5.92
C ILE A 6 19.62 -13.05 -6.44
N ASP A 7 18.71 -13.61 -5.67
CA ASP A 7 17.30 -13.70 -6.05
C ASP A 7 16.60 -12.35 -5.82
N LYS A 8 16.89 -11.72 -4.69
CA LYS A 8 16.44 -10.35 -4.38
C LYS A 8 17.26 -9.28 -5.09
N LYS A 9 18.43 -9.64 -5.62
CA LYS A 9 19.41 -8.74 -6.26
C LYS A 9 19.83 -7.56 -5.36
N ARG A 10 19.91 -7.77 -4.06
CA ARG A 10 20.22 -6.75 -3.04
C ARG A 10 21.22 -7.24 -2.02
N PHE A 11 21.87 -6.30 -1.34
CA PHE A 11 22.69 -6.65 -0.18
C PHE A 11 21.82 -7.27 0.92
N ALA A 12 22.32 -8.39 1.47
CA ALA A 12 21.65 -9.13 2.52
C ALA A 12 22.17 -8.73 3.90
N ALA A 13 21.29 -8.74 4.90
CA ALA A 13 21.69 -8.60 6.29
C ALA A 13 22.43 -9.86 6.76
N HIS A 14 23.63 -9.69 7.31
CA HIS A 14 24.39 -10.75 7.98
C HIS A 14 24.70 -10.31 9.41
N GLY A 15 24.30 -11.10 10.40
CA GLY A 15 24.50 -10.74 11.81
C GLY A 15 23.66 -9.59 12.33
N GLY A 16 22.53 -9.24 11.67
CA GLY A 16 21.53 -8.30 12.20
C GLY A 16 21.50 -6.92 11.55
N SER A 17 22.41 -6.58 10.64
CA SER A 17 22.33 -5.35 9.85
C SER A 17 22.74 -5.56 8.41
N ALA A 18 21.96 -5.02 7.48
CA ALA A 18 22.38 -4.92 6.09
C ALA A 18 23.41 -3.78 5.99
N SER A 19 24.55 -4.04 5.37
CA SER A 19 25.57 -3.03 5.08
C SER A 19 25.87 -3.00 3.59
N CYS A 20 25.98 -1.79 3.05
CA CYS A 20 26.36 -1.51 1.67
C CYS A 20 27.72 -0.83 1.64
N PRO A 21 28.52 -1.01 0.57
CA PRO A 21 29.74 -0.23 0.39
C PRO A 21 29.39 1.26 0.21
N SER A 22 30.30 2.12 0.64
CA SER A 22 30.28 3.54 0.31
C SER A 22 31.53 3.89 -0.49
N PHE A 23 31.41 4.84 -1.40
CA PHE A 23 32.50 5.23 -2.28
C PHE A 23 32.87 6.69 -2.03
N ARG A 24 34.18 6.97 -1.98
CA ARG A 24 34.71 8.31 -1.77
C ARG A 24 35.50 8.79 -2.97
N HIS A 25 35.26 10.02 -3.41
CA HIS A 25 35.98 10.61 -4.53
C HIS A 25 37.51 10.62 -4.28
N SER A 26 38.26 10.30 -5.31
CA SER A 26 39.74 10.19 -5.32
C SER A 26 40.34 9.08 -4.46
N GLU A 27 39.52 8.16 -3.96
CA GLU A 27 40.00 6.95 -3.30
C GLU A 27 39.82 5.72 -4.21
N THR A 28 40.57 4.67 -3.91
CA THR A 28 40.34 3.34 -4.50
C THR A 28 39.64 2.50 -3.44
N ALA A 29 38.41 2.12 -3.70
CA ALA A 29 37.63 1.28 -2.78
C ALA A 29 37.89 -0.20 -3.06
N GLU A 30 38.33 -0.93 -2.04
CA GLU A 30 38.46 -2.39 -2.10
C GLU A 30 37.47 -3.05 -1.16
N PHE A 31 36.69 -4.01 -1.67
CA PHE A 31 35.72 -4.73 -0.86
C PHE A 31 35.42 -6.11 -1.47
N GLU A 32 34.91 -7.00 -0.63
CA GLU A 32 34.50 -8.35 -1.05
C GLU A 32 32.99 -8.50 -0.89
N ILE A 33 32.39 -9.20 -1.86
CA ILE A 33 30.99 -9.61 -1.81
C ILE A 33 30.94 -11.15 -1.84
N CYS A 34 30.15 -11.71 -0.94
CA CYS A 34 29.76 -13.12 -0.94
C CYS A 34 28.33 -13.21 -1.50
N PHE A 35 28.20 -13.75 -2.71
CA PHE A 35 26.91 -13.99 -3.36
C PHE A 35 26.29 -15.28 -2.82
N GLN A 36 25.02 -15.21 -2.46
CA GLN A 36 24.28 -16.30 -1.84
C GLN A 36 22.94 -16.53 -2.56
N ASN A 37 22.53 -17.78 -2.58
CA ASN A 37 21.18 -18.18 -2.95
C ASN A 37 20.17 -17.80 -1.83
N PRO A 38 18.86 -17.84 -2.07
CA PRO A 38 17.83 -17.51 -1.06
C PRO A 38 17.89 -18.36 0.22
N ASP A 39 18.43 -19.56 0.13
CA ASP A 39 18.63 -20.49 1.25
C ASP A 39 19.90 -20.20 2.07
N GLY A 40 20.66 -19.17 1.69
CA GLY A 40 21.94 -18.81 2.30
C GLY A 40 23.13 -19.64 1.81
N ALA A 41 22.92 -20.60 0.91
CA ALA A 41 24.02 -21.35 0.30
C ALA A 41 24.83 -20.45 -0.66
N PRO A 42 26.16 -20.69 -0.80
CA PRO A 42 26.99 -19.95 -1.74
C PRO A 42 26.47 -20.06 -3.18
N PHE A 43 26.51 -18.96 -3.91
CA PHE A 43 26.21 -18.92 -5.33
C PHE A 43 27.48 -19.16 -6.15
N ASP A 44 27.53 -20.23 -6.92
CA ASP A 44 28.74 -20.62 -7.67
C ASP A 44 29.03 -19.63 -8.82
N LEU A 45 30.21 -19.04 -8.78
CA LEU A 45 30.74 -18.11 -9.78
C LEU A 45 31.72 -18.78 -10.76
N SER A 46 31.83 -20.11 -10.77
CA SER A 46 32.74 -20.85 -11.67
C SER A 46 32.40 -20.57 -13.12
N GLY A 47 33.43 -20.31 -13.93
CA GLY A 47 33.26 -20.02 -15.37
C GLY A 47 32.49 -18.74 -15.67
N CYS A 48 32.50 -17.76 -14.78
CA CYS A 48 31.83 -16.47 -14.95
C CYS A 48 32.84 -15.32 -14.95
N THR A 49 32.42 -14.22 -15.55
CA THR A 49 33.02 -12.89 -15.37
C THR A 49 32.00 -11.97 -14.72
N LEU A 50 32.48 -11.02 -13.92
CA LEU A 50 31.64 -10.02 -13.25
C LEU A 50 32.05 -8.64 -13.68
N GLN A 51 31.07 -7.75 -13.81
CA GLN A 51 31.26 -6.33 -14.06
C GLN A 51 30.48 -5.52 -13.03
N ILE A 52 31.09 -4.49 -12.48
CA ILE A 52 30.45 -3.54 -11.58
C ILE A 52 30.20 -2.20 -12.31
N THR A 53 29.03 -1.64 -12.12
CA THR A 53 28.65 -0.32 -12.65
C THR A 53 28.05 0.52 -11.52
N LEU A 54 28.49 1.78 -11.41
CA LEU A 54 27.85 2.79 -10.57
C LEU A 54 27.34 3.91 -11.46
N ASP A 55 26.10 4.32 -11.26
CA ASP A 55 25.49 5.41 -11.99
C ASP A 55 24.50 6.21 -11.13
N ASP A 56 24.29 7.48 -11.52
CA ASP A 56 23.31 8.38 -10.93
C ASP A 56 21.94 8.29 -11.62
N ASP A 57 21.83 7.51 -12.71
CA ASP A 57 20.59 7.22 -13.41
C ASP A 57 20.49 5.73 -13.79
N PHE A 58 19.29 5.26 -14.11
CA PHE A 58 19.04 3.87 -14.52
C PHE A 58 19.31 3.58 -16.01
N ASP A 59 19.62 4.61 -16.79
CA ASP A 59 19.78 4.47 -18.24
C ASP A 59 21.18 3.94 -18.62
N HIS A 60 22.14 4.01 -17.71
CA HIS A 60 23.53 3.54 -17.83
C HIS A 60 24.23 3.94 -19.14
N ARG A 61 23.73 4.96 -19.84
CA ARG A 61 24.33 5.42 -21.09
C ARG A 61 25.72 6.01 -20.90
N PHE A 62 25.92 6.65 -19.72
CA PHE A 62 27.18 7.26 -19.35
C PHE A 62 27.49 6.98 -17.88
N PRO A 63 27.77 5.72 -17.50
CA PRO A 63 28.00 5.35 -16.11
C PRO A 63 29.19 6.11 -15.50
N MET A 64 29.11 6.36 -14.18
CA MET A 64 30.20 7.00 -13.43
C MET A 64 31.42 6.10 -13.35
N ILE A 65 31.19 4.81 -13.13
CA ILE A 65 32.23 3.77 -12.99
C ILE A 65 31.71 2.54 -13.72
N SER A 66 32.29 2.20 -14.86
CA SER A 66 32.02 0.95 -15.57
C SER A 66 33.18 0.48 -16.44
N HIS A 67 34.09 1.41 -16.76
CA HIS A 67 35.21 1.12 -17.65
C HIS A 67 36.23 0.23 -16.94
N PRO A 68 36.89 -0.73 -17.62
CA PRO A 68 37.93 -1.58 -17.03
C PRO A 68 39.09 -0.82 -16.36
N ALA A 69 39.31 0.45 -16.75
CA ALA A 69 40.29 1.31 -16.08
C ALA A 69 39.84 1.84 -14.71
N ASP A 70 38.51 1.87 -14.48
CA ASP A 70 37.91 2.39 -13.23
C ASP A 70 37.66 1.26 -12.21
N ASN A 71 37.64 0.00 -12.64
CA ASN A 71 37.40 -1.12 -11.76
C ASN A 71 38.13 -2.40 -12.20
N THR A 72 38.46 -3.23 -11.21
CA THR A 72 38.92 -4.60 -11.41
C THR A 72 38.10 -5.55 -10.53
N VAL A 73 37.84 -6.74 -11.06
CA VAL A 73 37.12 -7.78 -10.33
C VAL A 73 37.91 -9.06 -10.30
N HIS A 74 38.12 -9.60 -9.10
CA HIS A 74 38.76 -10.88 -8.86
C HIS A 74 37.79 -11.84 -8.20
N ILE A 75 37.50 -12.97 -8.85
CA ILE A 75 36.77 -14.07 -8.19
C ILE A 75 37.76 -14.77 -7.26
N VAL A 76 37.63 -14.56 -5.95
CA VAL A 76 38.53 -15.07 -4.91
C VAL A 76 38.29 -16.55 -4.65
N ASN A 77 36.99 -16.91 -4.56
CA ASN A 77 36.57 -18.30 -4.39
C ASN A 77 35.25 -18.52 -5.12
N ALA A 78 35.32 -19.09 -6.31
CA ALA A 78 34.16 -19.29 -7.17
C ALA A 78 33.10 -20.17 -6.53
N ALA A 79 33.49 -21.31 -5.95
CA ALA A 79 32.55 -22.25 -5.33
C ALA A 79 31.91 -21.69 -4.05
N ALA A 80 32.57 -20.76 -3.37
CA ALA A 80 32.02 -20.05 -2.20
C ALA A 80 31.29 -18.74 -2.58
N GLY A 81 31.21 -18.43 -3.87
CA GLY A 81 30.52 -17.21 -4.34
C GLY A 81 31.22 -15.89 -3.97
N VAL A 82 32.56 -15.93 -3.70
CA VAL A 82 33.29 -14.74 -3.21
C VAL A 82 34.05 -14.07 -4.33
N ALA A 83 33.74 -12.77 -4.54
CA ALA A 83 34.50 -11.92 -5.46
C ALA A 83 34.98 -10.65 -4.74
N ARG A 84 36.17 -10.17 -5.13
CA ARG A 84 36.77 -8.91 -4.68
C ARG A 84 36.67 -7.89 -5.79
N PHE A 85 36.26 -6.70 -5.40
CA PHE A 85 36.13 -5.55 -6.27
C PHE A 85 37.12 -4.48 -5.85
N THR A 86 37.84 -3.92 -6.82
CA THR A 86 38.70 -2.76 -6.65
C THR A 86 38.19 -1.68 -7.57
N VAL A 87 37.65 -0.60 -7.02
CA VAL A 87 36.92 0.46 -7.73
C VAL A 87 37.66 1.78 -7.57
N SER A 88 38.10 2.38 -8.68
CA SER A 88 38.70 3.71 -8.70
C SER A 88 37.61 4.77 -8.75
N CYS A 89 37.52 5.61 -7.72
CA CYS A 89 36.52 6.67 -7.58
C CYS A 89 37.05 8.04 -8.08
N SER A 90 37.85 8.06 -9.14
CA SER A 90 38.51 9.27 -9.64
C SER A 90 37.87 9.85 -10.90
N SER A 91 36.76 9.31 -11.38
CA SER A 91 36.12 9.78 -12.61
C SER A 91 35.56 11.21 -12.47
N ARG A 92 35.63 11.99 -13.57
CA ARG A 92 35.07 13.35 -13.59
C ARG A 92 33.56 13.39 -13.37
N LYS A 93 32.82 12.33 -13.74
CA LYS A 93 31.38 12.24 -13.48
C LYS A 93 31.13 12.05 -11.98
N PHE A 94 31.92 11.21 -11.31
CA PHE A 94 31.87 11.02 -9.86
C PHE A 94 32.15 12.34 -9.14
N GLU A 95 33.25 13.02 -9.50
CA GLU A 95 33.60 14.35 -8.95
C GLU A 95 32.44 15.34 -9.07
N ARG A 96 31.79 15.38 -10.23
CA ARG A 96 30.66 16.29 -10.48
C ARG A 96 29.47 15.99 -9.60
N VAL A 97 29.15 14.72 -9.40
CA VAL A 97 28.00 14.29 -8.57
C VAL A 97 28.22 14.66 -7.11
N VAL A 98 29.43 14.40 -6.56
CA VAL A 98 29.73 14.67 -5.14
C VAL A 98 30.23 16.09 -4.87
N ARG A 99 30.37 16.94 -5.88
CA ARG A 99 30.91 18.31 -5.73
C ARG A 99 30.12 19.19 -4.76
N ARG A 100 28.82 18.90 -4.59
CA ARG A 100 27.93 19.66 -3.72
C ARG A 100 27.68 18.98 -2.36
N GLY A 101 28.37 17.88 -2.07
CA GLY A 101 28.22 17.12 -0.83
C GLY A 101 27.97 15.63 -1.09
N PRO A 102 27.65 14.85 -0.03
CA PRO A 102 27.26 13.47 -0.19
C PRO A 102 26.10 13.31 -1.15
N ALA A 103 26.18 12.30 -2.00
CA ALA A 103 25.14 11.96 -2.98
C ALA A 103 24.82 10.48 -2.90
N VAL A 104 23.81 10.04 -3.63
CA VAL A 104 23.44 8.64 -3.76
C VAL A 104 23.46 8.24 -5.23
N CYS A 105 23.75 6.96 -5.50
CA CYS A 105 23.70 6.38 -6.83
C CYS A 105 23.20 4.95 -6.77
N SER A 106 22.95 4.36 -7.93
CA SER A 106 22.71 2.93 -8.08
C SER A 106 24.01 2.17 -8.33
N LEU A 107 24.11 0.96 -7.81
CA LEU A 107 25.15 -0.01 -8.06
C LEU A 107 24.55 -1.23 -8.70
N GLU A 108 25.11 -1.66 -9.83
CA GLU A 108 24.72 -2.87 -10.53
C GLU A 108 25.92 -3.80 -10.70
N ILE A 109 25.73 -5.10 -10.48
CA ILE A 109 26.72 -6.12 -10.83
C ILE A 109 26.08 -7.10 -11.81
N ILE A 110 26.72 -7.18 -12.98
CA ILE A 110 26.35 -8.09 -14.06
C ILE A 110 27.27 -9.29 -14.06
N ARG A 111 26.68 -10.47 -14.11
CA ARG A 111 27.38 -11.74 -14.32
C ARG A 111 27.23 -12.17 -15.76
N THR A 112 28.33 -12.50 -16.41
CA THR A 112 28.35 -13.14 -17.74
C THR A 112 29.00 -14.50 -17.63
N VAL A 113 28.33 -15.54 -18.10
CA VAL A 113 28.90 -16.89 -18.19
C VAL A 113 29.85 -16.93 -19.38
N ASN A 114 31.07 -17.48 -19.20
CA ASN A 114 32.05 -17.56 -20.24
C ASN A 114 31.50 -18.29 -21.48
N GLY A 115 31.57 -17.64 -22.64
CA GLY A 115 31.01 -18.14 -23.90
C GLY A 115 29.55 -17.73 -24.16
N SER A 116 28.88 -17.01 -23.24
CA SER A 116 27.58 -16.38 -23.47
C SER A 116 27.77 -14.95 -23.98
N ALA A 117 26.87 -14.51 -24.87
CA ALA A 117 26.81 -13.12 -25.31
C ALA A 117 25.95 -12.25 -24.39
N GLU A 118 25.18 -12.86 -23.48
CA GLU A 118 24.24 -12.18 -22.61
C GLU A 118 24.72 -12.25 -21.15
N GLY A 119 24.70 -11.11 -20.47
CA GLY A 119 24.92 -10.97 -19.05
C GLY A 119 23.59 -10.99 -18.27
N SER A 120 23.63 -11.44 -17.04
CA SER A 120 22.51 -11.38 -16.10
C SER A 120 22.86 -10.50 -14.90
N VAL A 121 21.94 -9.62 -14.50
CA VAL A 121 22.08 -8.82 -13.28
C VAL A 121 21.91 -9.72 -12.07
N ILE A 122 22.93 -9.78 -11.21
CA ILE A 122 22.93 -10.55 -9.97
C ILE A 122 22.90 -9.70 -8.71
N LEU A 123 23.17 -8.38 -8.83
CA LEU A 123 23.00 -7.40 -7.76
C LEU A 123 22.57 -6.08 -8.39
N GLN A 124 21.56 -5.43 -7.81
CA GLN A 124 21.10 -4.11 -8.17
C GLN A 124 20.68 -3.39 -6.89
N GLU A 125 21.50 -2.47 -6.42
CA GLU A 125 21.26 -1.74 -5.17
C GLU A 125 21.13 -0.25 -5.45
N GLU A 126 20.07 0.33 -4.92
CA GLU A 126 19.82 1.77 -4.94
C GLU A 126 20.34 2.40 -3.66
N ASN A 127 20.55 3.71 -3.66
CA ASN A 127 20.97 4.47 -2.48
C ASN A 127 22.38 4.16 -1.97
N ILE A 128 23.28 3.73 -2.84
CA ILE A 128 24.70 3.63 -2.51
C ILE A 128 25.26 5.02 -2.23
N THR A 129 25.89 5.19 -1.06
CA THR A 129 26.41 6.48 -0.62
C THR A 129 27.69 6.84 -1.34
N LEU A 130 27.71 8.00 -1.99
CA LEU A 130 28.89 8.65 -2.55
C LEU A 130 29.35 9.78 -1.66
N LEU A 131 30.62 9.81 -1.34
CA LEU A 131 31.21 10.79 -0.44
C LEU A 131 32.21 11.70 -1.17
N PRO A 132 32.25 13.00 -0.87
CA PRO A 132 33.30 13.88 -1.35
C PRO A 132 34.66 13.48 -0.76
N ARG A 133 35.74 13.95 -1.37
CA ARG A 133 37.10 13.75 -0.87
C ARG A 133 37.25 14.33 0.54
N LEU A 134 37.87 13.58 1.45
CA LEU A 134 38.28 14.10 2.75
C LEU A 134 39.66 14.73 2.62
N TYR A 135 39.77 15.97 3.08
CA TYR A 135 41.05 16.63 3.31
C TYR A 135 41.32 16.63 4.81
N THR A 136 42.46 16.10 5.22
CA THR A 136 42.99 16.31 6.58
C THR A 136 44.03 17.40 6.52
N ASP A 137 44.19 18.19 7.60
CA ASP A 137 45.15 19.31 7.68
C ASP A 137 46.61 18.88 7.44
N GLU A 138 46.91 17.57 7.54
CA GLU A 138 48.23 16.99 7.30
C GLU A 138 48.60 16.80 5.82
N ASN A 139 47.62 16.90 4.91
CA ASN A 139 47.83 16.67 3.48
C ASN A 139 47.67 17.94 2.62
N VAL A 140 47.91 19.11 3.20
CA VAL A 140 47.90 20.38 2.46
C VAL A 140 49.17 20.47 1.61
N PRO A 141 49.15 20.40 0.27
CA PRO A 141 50.34 20.64 -0.54
C PRO A 141 50.85 22.06 -0.37
N ALA A 142 52.19 22.23 -0.40
CA ALA A 142 52.79 23.53 -0.34
C ALA A 142 52.22 24.49 -1.43
N ALA A 143 52.06 25.74 -1.07
CA ALA A 143 51.27 26.80 -1.77
C ALA A 143 51.60 27.13 -3.24
N SER A 144 51.96 26.19 -4.07
CA SER A 144 52.29 26.43 -5.49
C SER A 144 51.26 25.88 -6.51
N GLU A 145 50.26 25.15 -6.06
CA GLU A 145 49.14 24.68 -6.95
C GLU A 145 47.88 25.45 -6.59
N LYS A 146 47.26 26.05 -7.60
CA LYS A 146 46.01 26.83 -7.51
C LYS A 146 44.76 25.95 -7.31
N ASP A 147 44.81 24.99 -6.39
CA ASP A 147 43.63 24.28 -5.93
C ASP A 147 43.12 25.01 -4.71
N TYR A 148 41.94 25.56 -4.79
CA TYR A 148 41.29 26.28 -3.68
C TYR A 148 40.97 25.32 -2.56
N TYR A 149 41.87 25.19 -1.61
CA TYR A 149 41.61 24.52 -0.35
C TYR A 149 40.94 25.50 0.61
N TYR A 150 39.77 25.12 1.08
CA TYR A 150 39.12 25.92 2.13
C TYR A 150 39.62 25.48 3.51
N THR A 151 39.96 26.42 4.33
CA THR A 151 40.21 26.16 5.76
C THR A 151 38.94 25.69 6.44
N LYS A 152 39.05 24.95 7.56
CA LYS A 152 37.88 24.51 8.33
C LYS A 152 36.86 25.64 8.56
N PRO A 153 37.27 26.88 8.99
CA PRO A 153 36.31 27.97 9.08
C PRO A 153 35.67 28.40 7.76
N GLN A 154 36.37 28.28 6.64
CA GLN A 154 35.81 28.57 5.31
C GLN A 154 34.87 27.49 4.85
N VAL A 155 35.20 26.21 5.13
CA VAL A 155 34.30 25.07 4.87
C VAL A 155 33.06 25.19 5.75
N ASP A 156 33.23 25.52 7.03
CA ASP A 156 32.12 25.75 7.96
C ASP A 156 31.27 26.96 7.52
N ALA A 157 31.88 28.03 6.99
CA ALA A 157 31.17 29.17 6.41
C ALA A 157 30.42 28.78 5.11
N MET A 158 31.06 28.02 4.21
CA MET A 158 30.44 27.52 2.98
C MET A 158 29.34 26.50 3.26
N ILE A 159 29.49 25.66 4.29
CA ILE A 159 28.44 24.78 4.78
C ILE A 159 27.27 25.62 5.30
N ARG A 160 27.52 26.70 6.02
CA ARG A 160 26.48 27.62 6.49
C ARG A 160 25.81 28.40 5.37
N GLU A 161 26.54 28.79 4.33
CA GLU A 161 26.03 29.57 3.20
C GLU A 161 25.36 28.70 2.11
N ASN A 162 25.84 27.47 1.88
CA ASN A 162 25.41 26.64 0.76
C ASN A 162 24.60 25.40 1.16
N LEU A 163 24.73 24.89 2.38
CA LEU A 163 23.76 23.97 2.94
C LEU A 163 22.57 24.80 3.44
N THR A 164 21.46 24.69 2.75
CA THR A 164 20.19 25.18 3.24
C THR A 164 19.77 24.29 4.42
N ILE A 165 20.44 24.43 5.58
CA ILE A 165 20.06 23.72 6.79
C ILE A 165 18.71 24.24 7.20
N ARG A 166 17.72 23.36 7.13
CA ARG A 166 16.35 23.67 7.50
C ARG A 166 16.09 23.26 8.94
N LEU A 167 15.18 23.96 9.58
CA LEU A 167 14.69 23.61 10.90
C LEU A 167 13.93 22.28 10.87
N GLY A 168 13.87 21.60 12.01
CA GLY A 168 13.00 20.46 12.20
C GLY A 168 11.51 20.80 12.12
N ALA A 169 10.66 19.82 12.30
CA ALA A 169 9.22 20.02 12.37
C ALA A 169 8.82 20.77 13.65
N CYS A 170 7.72 21.51 13.58
CA CYS A 170 7.04 22.01 14.75
C CYS A 170 6.48 20.84 15.57
N GLY A 171 6.49 20.99 16.91
CA GLY A 171 5.98 19.95 17.81
C GLY A 171 4.59 20.26 18.35
N GLY A 172 3.94 19.24 18.93
CA GLY A 172 2.70 19.40 19.69
C GLY A 172 1.55 20.01 18.90
N LEU A 173 1.43 19.69 17.60
CA LEU A 173 0.33 20.16 16.77
C LEU A 173 -0.99 19.61 17.26
N GLY A 174 -1.89 20.50 17.68
CA GLY A 174 -3.25 20.17 18.11
C GLY A 174 -4.25 21.14 17.48
N ILE A 175 -5.43 20.65 17.14
CA ILE A 175 -6.55 21.46 16.68
C ILE A 175 -7.81 21.06 17.42
N GLN A 176 -8.55 22.05 17.93
CA GLN A 176 -9.84 21.87 18.60
C GLN A 176 -10.86 22.73 17.88
N TYR A 177 -11.93 22.12 17.45
CA TYR A 177 -13.01 22.81 16.73
C TYR A 177 -14.08 23.30 17.69
N GLY A 178 -14.57 24.52 17.44
CA GLY A 178 -15.74 25.11 18.06
C GLY A 178 -16.83 25.39 17.02
N GLU A 179 -17.95 25.91 17.45
CA GLU A 179 -19.10 26.17 16.55
C GLU A 179 -18.80 27.18 15.44
N THR A 180 -17.92 28.15 15.67
CA THR A 180 -17.61 29.25 14.73
C THR A 180 -16.13 29.45 14.46
N GLY A 181 -15.27 28.56 14.95
CA GLY A 181 -13.83 28.72 14.80
C GLY A 181 -13.06 27.51 15.30
N CYS A 182 -11.74 27.61 15.33
CA CYS A 182 -10.89 26.57 15.88
C CYS A 182 -9.78 27.17 16.77
N ILE A 183 -9.23 26.32 17.65
CA ILE A 183 -8.05 26.63 18.46
C ILE A 183 -6.94 25.70 17.99
N LEU A 184 -5.82 26.29 17.53
CA LEU A 184 -4.66 25.57 17.07
C LEU A 184 -3.51 25.75 18.08
N SER A 185 -2.82 24.69 18.41
CA SER A 185 -1.65 24.72 19.31
C SER A 185 -0.45 24.09 18.65
N TRP A 186 0.74 24.66 18.94
CA TRP A 186 2.02 24.10 18.48
C TRP A 186 3.18 24.61 19.31
N THR A 187 4.32 23.96 19.16
CA THR A 187 5.63 24.44 19.61
C THR A 187 6.53 24.69 18.42
N ASP A 188 7.23 25.83 18.44
CA ASP A 188 8.18 26.17 17.39
C ASP A 188 9.38 25.23 17.41
N PRO A 189 10.02 24.97 16.26
CA PRO A 189 11.18 24.10 16.20
C PRO A 189 12.38 24.70 16.98
N ASP A 190 13.23 23.82 17.46
CA ASP A 190 14.47 24.22 18.09
C ASP A 190 15.53 24.61 17.05
N ASP A 191 16.53 25.33 17.50
CA ASP A 191 17.73 25.62 16.73
C ASP A 191 18.46 24.31 16.42
N VAL A 192 19.05 24.20 15.24
CA VAL A 192 19.78 23.00 14.84
C VAL A 192 21.20 23.11 15.39
N VAL A 193 21.53 22.27 16.36
CA VAL A 193 22.83 22.18 16.99
C VAL A 193 23.41 20.79 16.76
N VAL A 194 24.62 20.70 16.19
CA VAL A 194 25.32 19.43 15.96
C VAL A 194 26.71 19.53 16.60
N ASN A 195 27.05 18.62 17.48
CA ASN A 195 28.32 18.57 18.19
C ASN A 195 28.69 19.92 18.91
N GLY A 196 27.66 20.62 19.42
CA GLY A 196 27.83 21.92 20.09
C GLY A 196 27.96 23.13 19.14
N ALA A 197 28.00 22.91 17.83
CA ALA A 197 27.97 23.97 16.84
C ALA A 197 26.52 24.26 16.40
N GLU A 198 26.12 25.53 16.48
CA GLU A 198 24.82 25.98 16.01
C GLU A 198 24.86 26.16 14.49
N LEU A 199 24.13 25.31 13.79
CA LEU A 199 24.09 25.27 12.32
C LEU A 199 22.95 26.10 11.74
N ALA A 200 21.80 26.15 12.39
CA ALA A 200 20.68 26.99 11.98
C ALA A 200 19.89 27.50 13.21
N ARG A 201 19.59 28.79 13.20
CA ARG A 201 18.74 29.42 14.21
C ARG A 201 17.33 29.59 13.70
N TRP A 202 16.37 29.26 14.54
CA TRP A 202 14.97 29.58 14.28
C TRP A 202 14.78 31.12 14.35
N LYS A 203 14.18 31.67 13.31
CA LYS A 203 13.83 33.09 13.20
C LYS A 203 12.37 33.35 13.50
N GLN A 204 11.49 32.61 12.81
CA GLN A 204 10.05 32.75 12.92
C GLN A 204 9.33 31.48 12.49
N THR A 205 8.07 31.35 12.92
CA THR A 205 7.11 30.38 12.38
C THR A 205 5.83 31.12 11.99
N VAL A 206 5.31 30.82 10.81
CA VAL A 206 4.08 31.41 10.27
C VAL A 206 3.05 30.30 10.08
N LEU A 207 1.85 30.54 10.58
CA LEU A 207 0.68 29.70 10.34
C LEU A 207 -0.06 30.21 9.10
N ILE A 208 -0.12 29.40 8.08
CA ILE A 208 -0.88 29.67 6.85
C ILE A 208 -2.16 28.85 6.85
N ARG A 209 -3.28 29.52 6.54
CA ARG A 209 -4.59 28.94 6.36
C ARG A 209 -4.96 28.98 4.88
N LYS A 210 -5.48 27.88 4.34
CA LYS A 210 -5.99 27.80 2.97
C LYS A 210 -7.29 27.03 2.93
N LEU A 211 -8.15 27.34 1.96
CA LEU A 211 -9.38 26.60 1.71
C LEU A 211 -9.10 25.36 0.87
N ASP A 212 -9.73 24.26 1.25
CA ASP A 212 -9.88 23.02 0.48
C ASP A 212 -8.57 22.28 0.14
N GLU A 213 -7.41 22.84 0.50
CA GLU A 213 -6.09 22.17 0.33
C GLU A 213 -5.04 22.74 1.30
N TYR A 214 -3.98 21.98 1.54
CA TYR A 214 -2.88 22.50 2.35
C TYR A 214 -2.05 23.53 1.59
N PRO A 215 -1.60 24.60 2.29
CA PRO A 215 -0.69 25.55 1.70
C PRO A 215 0.60 24.88 1.19
N ALA A 216 0.95 25.14 -0.07
CA ALA A 216 2.20 24.68 -0.67
C ALA A 216 3.41 25.57 -0.29
N GLY A 217 3.17 26.77 0.27
CA GLY A 217 4.20 27.71 0.70
C GLY A 217 3.64 28.87 1.52
N VAL A 218 4.52 29.72 2.01
CA VAL A 218 4.17 30.84 2.91
C VAL A 218 3.32 31.93 2.26
N LEU A 219 3.22 31.96 0.94
CA LEU A 219 2.40 32.89 0.16
C LEU A 219 1.15 32.24 -0.42
N ASP A 220 0.95 30.95 -0.15
CA ASP A 220 -0.16 30.17 -0.69
C ASP A 220 -1.30 30.03 0.33
N GLY A 221 -1.94 31.14 0.66
CA GLY A 221 -3.03 31.25 1.62
C GLY A 221 -2.90 32.45 2.54
N ASP A 222 -3.76 32.48 3.56
CA ASP A 222 -3.81 33.57 4.54
C ASP A 222 -2.83 33.32 5.69
N SER A 223 -1.94 34.29 5.97
CA SER A 223 -1.12 34.27 7.17
C SER A 223 -1.97 34.69 8.39
N VAL A 224 -2.37 33.72 9.21
CA VAL A 224 -3.29 33.96 10.34
C VAL A 224 -2.60 34.11 11.68
N ALA A 225 -1.41 33.55 11.86
CA ALA A 225 -0.62 33.73 13.07
C ALA A 225 0.89 33.66 12.76
N ARG A 226 1.70 34.27 13.68
CA ARG A 226 3.15 34.29 13.56
C ARG A 226 3.79 34.28 14.94
N THR A 227 4.88 33.52 15.09
CA THR A 227 5.83 33.63 16.20
C THR A 227 7.18 34.13 15.68
N VAL A 228 7.86 34.97 16.41
CA VAL A 228 9.12 35.62 15.97
C VAL A 228 10.12 35.65 17.14
N ARG A 229 11.36 35.24 16.88
CA ARG A 229 12.45 35.25 17.89
C ARG A 229 12.71 36.66 18.43
N ALA A 230 12.83 37.65 17.54
CA ALA A 230 13.12 39.02 17.90
C ALA A 230 12.07 39.66 18.84
N ASP A 231 10.81 39.18 18.73
CA ASP A 231 9.69 39.65 19.54
C ASP A 231 9.54 38.87 20.86
N GLY A 232 10.39 37.87 21.10
CA GLY A 232 10.32 37.00 22.29
C GLY A 232 9.07 36.06 22.28
N THR A 233 8.43 35.84 21.13
CA THR A 233 7.16 35.10 21.04
C THR A 233 7.36 33.61 20.73
N LYS A 234 8.58 33.07 20.85
CA LYS A 234 8.79 31.60 20.65
C LYS A 234 7.84 30.83 21.55
N ASN A 235 7.13 29.84 20.94
CA ASN A 235 6.15 29.00 21.62
C ASN A 235 4.94 29.73 22.23
N ALA A 236 4.64 30.96 21.77
CA ALA A 236 3.51 31.74 22.30
C ALA A 236 2.15 31.03 22.15
N TYR A 237 2.02 30.14 21.17
CA TYR A 237 0.77 29.42 20.89
C TYR A 237 0.78 27.96 21.36
N ARG A 238 1.66 27.61 22.29
CA ARG A 238 1.64 26.29 22.92
C ARG A 238 0.33 26.00 23.66
N SER A 239 -0.32 27.02 24.20
CA SER A 239 -1.64 26.93 24.86
C SER A 239 -2.81 27.15 23.94
N GLY A 240 -2.58 27.56 22.69
CA GLY A 240 -3.58 27.73 21.66
C GLY A 240 -3.59 29.12 21.01
N PHE A 241 -3.84 29.14 19.72
CA PHE A 241 -4.19 30.28 18.88
C PHE A 241 -5.64 30.11 18.43
N SER A 242 -6.49 31.12 18.63
CA SER A 242 -7.90 31.08 18.18
C SER A 242 -8.03 31.70 16.79
N ASP A 243 -8.55 30.92 15.84
CA ASP A 243 -9.01 31.43 14.54
C ASP A 243 -10.54 31.46 14.51
N PRO A 244 -11.18 32.64 14.73
CA PRO A 244 -12.63 32.75 14.88
C PRO A 244 -13.37 32.94 13.56
N ALA A 245 -12.66 33.15 12.44
CA ALA A 245 -13.27 33.62 11.19
C ALA A 245 -13.49 32.48 10.21
N LEU A 246 -14.11 31.38 10.65
CA LEU A 246 -14.41 30.23 9.80
C LEU A 246 -15.85 30.28 9.30
N GLU A 247 -16.03 30.13 7.99
CA GLU A 247 -17.36 30.01 7.37
C GLU A 247 -17.87 28.57 7.56
N ALA A 248 -19.13 28.44 7.96
CA ALA A 248 -19.77 27.14 8.10
C ALA A 248 -19.79 26.38 6.74
N GLY A 249 -19.47 25.09 6.77
CA GLY A 249 -19.47 24.25 5.58
C GLY A 249 -18.24 24.41 4.67
N ARG A 250 -17.26 25.24 5.06
CA ARG A 250 -15.97 25.35 4.36
C ARG A 250 -14.89 24.62 5.13
N VAL A 251 -13.93 24.09 4.40
CA VAL A 251 -12.80 23.38 4.98
C VAL A 251 -11.54 24.22 4.92
N TYR A 252 -10.97 24.43 6.09
CA TYR A 252 -9.72 25.17 6.23
C TYR A 252 -8.61 24.22 6.60
N CYS A 253 -7.55 24.24 5.80
CA CYS A 253 -6.32 23.49 6.04
C CYS A 253 -5.25 24.43 6.56
N TYR A 254 -4.52 23.98 7.59
CA TYR A 254 -3.51 24.79 8.26
C TYR A 254 -2.16 24.14 8.18
N LYS A 255 -1.13 24.92 7.86
CA LYS A 255 0.26 24.47 7.81
C LYS A 255 1.20 25.51 8.38
N LEU A 256 2.20 25.02 9.13
CA LEU A 256 3.26 25.85 9.68
C LEU A 256 4.47 25.85 8.77
N PHE A 257 5.02 27.03 8.58
CA PHE A 257 6.29 27.23 7.90
C PHE A 257 7.25 27.94 8.85
N SER A 258 8.39 27.32 9.16
CA SER A 258 9.41 27.92 10.01
C SER A 258 10.59 28.38 9.18
N GLN A 259 11.15 29.52 9.53
CA GLN A 259 12.26 30.17 8.83
C GLN A 259 13.48 30.24 9.72
N THR A 260 14.64 29.97 9.15
CA THR A 260 15.94 30.23 9.78
C THR A 260 16.33 31.70 9.69
N GLU A 261 17.28 32.15 10.51
CA GLU A 261 17.86 33.50 10.39
C GLU A 261 18.49 33.73 9.01
N ASN A 262 19.02 32.70 8.37
CA ASN A 262 19.57 32.73 7.01
C ASN A 262 18.50 32.78 5.90
N GLY A 263 17.22 32.85 6.27
CA GLY A 263 16.12 33.00 5.32
C GLY A 263 15.54 31.69 4.75
N ALA A 264 16.09 30.53 5.10
CA ALA A 264 15.59 29.24 4.62
C ALA A 264 14.25 28.87 5.28
N TRP A 265 13.26 28.55 4.46
CA TRP A 265 11.98 28.03 4.93
C TRP A 265 11.98 26.51 4.94
N ASN A 266 11.35 25.91 5.95
CA ASN A 266 11.02 24.50 5.91
C ASN A 266 9.63 24.30 5.28
N ASP A 267 9.49 23.23 4.52
CA ASP A 267 8.23 22.75 3.94
C ASP A 267 8.09 21.26 4.29
N LEU A 268 7.72 21.01 5.55
CA LEU A 268 7.60 19.66 6.07
C LEU A 268 6.13 19.22 6.11
N ALA A 269 5.85 18.01 5.62
CA ALA A 269 4.53 17.41 5.75
C ALA A 269 4.07 17.28 7.22
N ALA A 270 5.02 17.04 8.14
CA ALA A 270 4.77 16.97 9.58
C ALA A 270 4.26 18.28 10.19
N ASN A 271 4.37 19.41 9.48
CA ASN A 271 3.88 20.72 9.93
C ASN A 271 2.42 20.99 9.50
N CYS A 272 1.76 20.05 8.83
CA CYS A 272 0.33 20.15 8.55
C CYS A 272 -0.46 19.79 9.81
N PHE A 273 -1.45 20.62 10.17
CA PHE A 273 -2.36 20.27 11.24
C PHE A 273 -3.25 19.11 10.81
N PRO A 274 -3.41 18.08 11.65
CA PRO A 274 -4.31 16.98 11.34
C PRO A 274 -5.78 17.42 11.52
N GLY A 275 -6.61 17.06 10.56
CA GLY A 275 -8.04 17.29 10.63
C GLY A 275 -8.51 18.60 9.98
N THR A 276 -9.81 18.71 9.85
CA THR A 276 -10.53 19.83 9.21
C THR A 276 -11.69 20.27 10.10
N THR A 277 -12.16 21.49 9.91
CA THR A 277 -13.27 22.06 10.70
C THR A 277 -14.62 21.39 10.43
N ALA A 278 -14.79 20.84 9.25
CA ALA A 278 -15.88 19.97 8.84
C ALA A 278 -15.42 19.25 7.57
N TYR A 279 -15.86 18.03 7.36
CA TYR A 279 -15.68 17.37 6.07
C TYR A 279 -17.05 17.10 5.45
N SER A 280 -17.14 17.32 4.14
CA SER A 280 -18.11 16.65 3.30
C SER A 280 -17.41 15.51 2.57
N TRP A 281 -18.14 14.52 2.15
CA TRP A 281 -17.58 13.41 1.40
C TRP A 281 -17.03 13.85 0.03
N ASN A 282 -17.61 14.86 -0.57
CA ASN A 282 -17.06 15.47 -1.80
C ASN A 282 -15.68 16.08 -1.58
N LEU A 283 -15.46 16.71 -0.41
CA LEU A 283 -14.14 17.19 -0.05
C LEU A 283 -13.16 16.05 0.17
N VAL A 284 -13.56 15.02 0.93
CA VAL A 284 -12.72 13.83 1.14
C VAL A 284 -12.28 13.27 -0.22
N GLN A 285 -13.20 13.15 -1.17
CA GLN A 285 -12.87 12.71 -2.52
C GLN A 285 -11.87 13.65 -3.23
N SER A 286 -12.08 14.96 -3.14
CA SER A 286 -11.17 15.94 -3.74
C SER A 286 -9.75 15.81 -3.19
N MET A 287 -9.63 15.63 -1.87
CA MET A 287 -8.32 15.45 -1.21
C MET A 287 -7.66 14.12 -1.57
N VAL A 288 -8.45 13.06 -1.73
CA VAL A 288 -7.93 11.76 -2.23
C VAL A 288 -7.39 11.94 -3.64
N ARG A 289 -8.17 12.52 -4.54
CA ARG A 289 -7.77 12.77 -5.94
C ARG A 289 -6.52 13.63 -6.08
N ALA A 290 -6.36 14.58 -5.16
CA ALA A 290 -5.16 15.42 -5.09
C ALA A 290 -3.93 14.73 -4.44
N GLY A 291 -4.07 13.49 -3.95
CA GLY A 291 -3.01 12.79 -3.20
C GLY A 291 -2.70 13.42 -1.83
N ALA A 292 -3.59 14.30 -1.33
CA ALA A 292 -3.39 15.01 -0.07
C ALA A 292 -3.97 14.27 1.15
N ALA A 293 -4.93 13.36 0.93
CA ALA A 293 -5.67 12.68 1.98
C ALA A 293 -4.81 11.97 3.04
N PRO A 294 -3.68 11.29 2.73
CA PRO A 294 -2.85 10.63 3.74
C PRO A 294 -2.29 11.56 4.81
N ARG A 295 -2.12 12.84 4.49
CA ARG A 295 -1.62 13.86 5.42
C ARG A 295 -2.72 14.39 6.33
N ILE A 296 -3.97 14.39 5.85
CA ILE A 296 -5.14 14.91 6.57
C ILE A 296 -5.74 13.82 7.46
N TRP A 297 -5.90 12.63 6.91
CA TRP A 297 -6.51 11.48 7.58
C TRP A 297 -5.54 10.28 7.58
N PRO A 298 -4.61 10.20 8.53
CA PRO A 298 -3.70 9.07 8.63
C PRO A 298 -4.42 7.72 8.67
N VAL A 299 -3.72 6.66 8.31
CA VAL A 299 -4.21 5.28 8.48
C VAL A 299 -4.66 5.08 9.93
N GLY A 300 -5.83 4.48 10.13
CA GLY A 300 -6.48 4.34 11.43
C GLY A 300 -7.50 5.44 11.76
N THR A 301 -7.53 6.56 11.03
CA THR A 301 -8.59 7.58 11.18
C THR A 301 -9.96 6.96 10.93
N VAL A 302 -10.93 7.29 11.79
CA VAL A 302 -12.30 6.76 11.72
C VAL A 302 -13.27 7.86 11.29
N PHE A 303 -14.12 7.53 10.33
CA PHE A 303 -15.23 8.35 9.85
C PHE A 303 -16.55 7.73 10.28
N GLU A 304 -17.51 8.55 10.64
CA GLU A 304 -18.88 8.14 10.86
C GLU A 304 -19.70 8.34 9.57
N VAL A 305 -20.46 7.30 9.20
CA VAL A 305 -21.34 7.30 8.02
C VAL A 305 -22.75 6.96 8.46
N GLN A 306 -23.71 7.80 8.17
CA GLN A 306 -25.08 7.56 8.51
C GLN A 306 -25.72 6.48 7.61
N HIS A 307 -26.54 5.62 8.22
CA HIS A 307 -27.33 4.62 7.52
C HIS A 307 -28.72 4.51 8.16
N GLY A 308 -29.78 4.54 7.35
CA GLY A 308 -31.15 4.58 7.86
C GLY A 308 -31.66 3.30 8.52
N GLU A 309 -30.95 2.15 8.37
CA GLU A 309 -31.33 0.87 8.97
C GLU A 309 -30.32 0.33 9.99
N TYR A 310 -29.07 0.77 9.91
CA TYR A 310 -27.99 0.24 10.72
C TYR A 310 -27.29 1.37 11.49
N SER A 311 -27.14 1.18 12.80
CA SER A 311 -26.44 2.07 13.70
C SER A 311 -25.88 1.29 14.89
N HIS A 312 -24.93 1.89 15.59
CA HIS A 312 -24.51 1.39 16.89
C HIS A 312 -25.62 1.54 17.95
N SER A 313 -25.50 0.83 19.04
CA SER A 313 -26.49 0.84 20.14
C SER A 313 -26.61 2.21 20.81
N ASP A 314 -25.62 3.07 20.70
CA ASP A 314 -25.61 4.46 21.21
C ASP A 314 -26.21 5.45 20.23
N GLY A 315 -26.65 4.99 19.06
CA GLY A 315 -27.24 5.81 17.99
C GLY A 315 -26.21 6.41 17.02
N SER A 316 -24.92 6.17 17.21
CA SER A 316 -23.92 6.58 16.22
C SER A 316 -24.06 5.77 14.93
N GLY A 317 -23.66 6.39 13.81
CA GLY A 317 -23.68 5.75 12.49
C GLY A 317 -22.64 4.63 12.33
N LEU A 318 -22.51 4.12 11.14
CA LEU A 318 -21.48 3.12 10.81
C LEU A 318 -20.10 3.75 10.86
N LEU A 319 -19.16 3.11 11.52
CA LEU A 319 -17.79 3.61 11.63
C LEU A 319 -16.90 2.96 10.57
N PHE A 320 -16.27 3.78 9.72
CA PHE A 320 -15.34 3.37 8.69
C PHE A 320 -13.94 3.89 9.00
N ARG A 321 -12.98 3.00 9.05
CA ARG A 321 -11.56 3.31 9.31
C ARG A 321 -10.78 3.36 8.03
N VAL A 322 -9.86 4.31 7.90
CA VAL A 322 -8.85 4.34 6.85
C VAL A 322 -7.92 3.15 7.02
N ALA A 323 -7.99 2.18 6.12
CA ALA A 323 -7.18 0.97 6.15
C ALA A 323 -5.90 1.09 5.31
N GLY A 324 -5.87 2.00 4.34
CA GLY A 324 -4.68 2.25 3.52
C GLY A 324 -4.97 3.19 2.35
N TYR A 325 -3.90 3.58 1.66
CA TYR A 325 -3.93 4.46 0.50
C TYR A 325 -3.27 3.78 -0.69
N ASP A 326 -3.82 3.95 -1.89
CA ASP A 326 -3.28 3.47 -3.17
C ASP A 326 -3.00 1.94 -3.27
N GLN A 327 -3.47 1.17 -2.28
CA GLN A 327 -3.27 -0.28 -2.19
C GLN A 327 -4.39 -1.10 -2.86
N VAL A 328 -5.53 -0.48 -3.08
CA VAL A 328 -6.65 -1.08 -3.81
C VAL A 328 -6.99 -0.16 -4.97
N PRO A 329 -6.69 -0.55 -6.22
CA PRO A 329 -6.93 0.31 -7.38
C PRO A 329 -8.41 0.48 -7.66
N ALA A 330 -8.81 1.66 -8.15
CA ALA A 330 -10.12 1.86 -8.71
C ALA A 330 -10.33 1.03 -9.99
N ALA A 331 -11.58 0.71 -10.31
CA ALA A 331 -11.90 0.06 -11.59
C ALA A 331 -11.68 1.01 -12.77
N ASP A 332 -11.89 2.30 -12.57
CA ASP A 332 -11.51 3.36 -13.52
C ASP A 332 -10.01 3.69 -13.34
N GLU A 333 -9.21 3.35 -14.33
CA GLU A 333 -7.76 3.54 -14.32
C GLU A 333 -7.34 5.03 -14.38
N ALA A 334 -8.26 5.95 -14.71
CA ALA A 334 -8.01 7.39 -14.63
C ALA A 334 -7.90 7.88 -13.18
N LEU A 335 -8.45 7.14 -12.22
CA LEU A 335 -8.38 7.45 -10.79
C LEU A 335 -7.12 6.84 -10.18
N THR A 336 -6.07 7.63 -10.06
CA THR A 336 -4.73 7.18 -9.62
C THR A 336 -4.55 7.13 -8.12
N HIS A 337 -5.37 7.86 -7.35
CA HIS A 337 -5.33 7.87 -5.90
C HIS A 337 -6.59 7.29 -5.29
N THR A 338 -6.41 6.43 -4.30
CA THR A 338 -7.51 5.76 -3.60
C THR A 338 -7.29 5.79 -2.09
N MET A 339 -8.37 5.98 -1.34
CA MET A 339 -8.43 5.78 0.11
C MET A 339 -9.30 4.58 0.40
N CYS A 340 -8.73 3.51 0.94
CA CYS A 340 -9.46 2.31 1.33
C CYS A 340 -10.05 2.50 2.73
N LEU A 341 -11.36 2.35 2.82
CA LEU A 341 -12.13 2.42 4.06
C LEU A 341 -12.70 1.05 4.40
N GLU A 342 -12.57 0.61 5.64
CA GLU A 342 -13.20 -0.61 6.16
C GLU A 342 -14.09 -0.30 7.35
N MET A 343 -15.23 -0.97 7.47
CA MET A 343 -16.01 -0.90 8.71
C MET A 343 -15.22 -1.42 9.89
N THR A 344 -15.28 -0.71 11.01
CA THR A 344 -14.63 -1.12 12.26
C THR A 344 -15.31 -2.31 12.90
N ASP A 345 -16.60 -2.52 12.61
CA ASP A 345 -17.45 -3.54 13.16
C ASP A 345 -18.09 -4.42 12.08
N CYS A 346 -18.67 -5.53 12.49
CA CYS A 346 -19.50 -6.34 11.63
C CYS A 346 -20.95 -5.84 11.63
N LEU A 347 -21.49 -5.63 10.45
CA LEU A 347 -22.82 -5.10 10.21
C LEU A 347 -23.92 -6.06 10.68
N ILE A 348 -23.88 -7.27 10.16
CA ILE A 348 -24.79 -8.39 10.46
C ILE A 348 -24.03 -9.71 10.36
N SER A 349 -24.62 -10.78 10.91
CA SER A 349 -24.21 -12.15 10.58
C SER A 349 -25.14 -12.73 9.52
N ALA A 350 -24.57 -13.23 8.44
CA ALA A 350 -25.33 -13.85 7.35
C ALA A 350 -24.42 -14.76 6.51
N PRO A 351 -24.99 -15.71 5.73
CA PRO A 351 -24.21 -16.50 4.78
C PRO A 351 -23.61 -15.61 3.68
N MET A 352 -22.44 -16.00 3.18
CA MET A 352 -21.85 -15.36 2.01
C MET A 352 -22.68 -15.66 0.78
N ASP A 353 -23.10 -16.90 0.64
CA ASP A 353 -23.91 -17.38 -0.47
C ASP A 353 -24.86 -18.47 0.01
N CYS A 354 -26.05 -18.56 -0.58
CA CYS A 354 -27.01 -19.60 -0.26
C CYS A 354 -26.72 -20.88 -1.02
N ALA A 355 -27.31 -21.97 -0.56
CA ALA A 355 -27.34 -23.21 -1.30
C ALA A 355 -27.88 -22.98 -2.72
N GLU A 356 -27.17 -23.45 -3.73
CA GLU A 356 -27.53 -23.27 -5.13
C GLU A 356 -28.53 -24.31 -5.60
N ASN A 357 -29.35 -23.96 -6.62
CA ASN A 357 -30.31 -24.87 -7.17
C ASN A 357 -29.67 -25.88 -8.12
N GLU A 358 -30.38 -26.96 -8.35
CA GLU A 358 -30.20 -27.82 -9.50
C GLU A 358 -30.85 -27.17 -10.73
N TYR A 359 -30.31 -27.43 -11.89
CA TYR A 359 -30.85 -26.94 -13.16
C TYR A 359 -31.53 -28.07 -13.91
N ALA A 360 -32.84 -27.98 -14.08
CA ALA A 360 -33.58 -28.89 -14.97
C ALA A 360 -33.36 -28.47 -16.42
N LEU A 361 -32.99 -29.40 -17.26
CA LEU A 361 -32.91 -29.15 -18.70
C LEU A 361 -34.31 -28.84 -19.25
N THR A 362 -34.46 -27.75 -19.97
CA THR A 362 -35.73 -27.32 -20.57
C THR A 362 -35.84 -27.73 -22.05
N THR A 363 -34.73 -28.09 -22.65
CA THR A 363 -34.62 -28.56 -24.03
C THR A 363 -33.59 -29.67 -24.09
N ASP A 364 -33.74 -30.58 -25.06
CA ASP A 364 -32.74 -31.59 -25.33
C ASP A 364 -31.41 -30.93 -25.70
N VAL A 365 -30.31 -31.44 -25.17
CA VAL A 365 -28.96 -30.94 -25.45
C VAL A 365 -28.08 -32.08 -25.94
N SER A 366 -27.06 -31.77 -26.72
CA SER A 366 -26.05 -32.76 -27.11
C SER A 366 -25.06 -33.00 -25.99
N ALA A 367 -24.75 -34.26 -25.72
CA ALA A 367 -23.76 -34.63 -24.72
C ALA A 367 -22.39 -34.04 -25.05
N ARG A 368 -21.74 -33.37 -24.07
CA ARG A 368 -20.44 -32.70 -24.22
C ARG A 368 -19.37 -33.44 -23.45
N ALA A 369 -18.20 -33.55 -24.04
CA ALA A 369 -17.03 -34.15 -23.37
C ALA A 369 -16.78 -33.57 -21.99
N GLY A 370 -16.54 -34.43 -21.01
CA GLY A 370 -16.26 -34.03 -19.64
C GLY A 370 -17.44 -33.51 -18.82
N LYS A 371 -18.66 -33.54 -19.36
CA LYS A 371 -19.88 -33.14 -18.66
C LYS A 371 -20.59 -34.33 -18.04
N THR A 372 -21.14 -34.17 -16.84
CA THR A 372 -21.96 -35.17 -16.15
C THR A 372 -23.39 -34.69 -16.08
N TYR A 373 -24.32 -35.57 -16.44
CA TYR A 373 -25.78 -35.37 -16.41
C TYR A 373 -26.37 -36.25 -15.32
N TYR A 374 -27.46 -35.82 -14.70
CA TYR A 374 -28.06 -36.51 -13.59
C TYR A 374 -29.52 -36.84 -13.86
N GLU A 375 -29.92 -38.11 -13.67
CA GLU A 375 -31.29 -38.53 -13.62
C GLU A 375 -31.76 -38.60 -12.19
N PHE A 376 -32.87 -37.94 -11.87
CA PHE A 376 -33.49 -38.01 -10.54
C PHE A 376 -34.53 -39.14 -10.50
N SER A 377 -34.28 -40.11 -9.63
CA SER A 377 -35.19 -41.24 -9.43
C SER A 377 -35.81 -41.19 -8.03
N GLY A 378 -36.65 -40.19 -7.79
CA GLY A 378 -37.51 -40.07 -6.59
C GLY A 378 -36.80 -39.71 -5.29
N SER A 379 -35.61 -40.19 -5.01
CA SER A 379 -34.85 -39.90 -3.77
C SER A 379 -33.33 -39.79 -3.98
N ALA A 380 -32.84 -40.12 -5.14
CA ALA A 380 -31.42 -40.11 -5.45
C ALA A 380 -31.12 -39.69 -6.91
N TYR A 381 -29.95 -39.07 -7.09
CA TYR A 381 -29.42 -38.76 -8.41
C TYR A 381 -28.53 -39.89 -8.92
N ARG A 382 -28.80 -40.34 -10.11
CA ARG A 382 -27.90 -41.22 -10.86
C ARG A 382 -27.06 -40.36 -11.80
N ALA A 383 -25.75 -40.39 -11.62
CA ALA A 383 -24.80 -39.64 -12.48
C ALA A 383 -24.51 -40.46 -13.77
N LEU A 384 -24.53 -39.77 -14.91
CA LEU A 384 -24.13 -40.30 -16.20
C LEU A 384 -23.19 -39.32 -16.88
N SER A 385 -22.03 -39.79 -17.32
CA SER A 385 -20.97 -38.97 -17.90
C SER A 385 -20.90 -39.10 -19.42
N ALA A 386 -20.80 -37.97 -20.13
CA ALA A 386 -20.56 -37.97 -21.56
C ALA A 386 -19.16 -38.54 -21.86
N GLY A 387 -19.09 -39.46 -22.81
CA GLY A 387 -17.92 -40.25 -23.17
C GLY A 387 -17.83 -41.60 -22.44
N THR A 388 -18.68 -41.83 -21.42
CA THR A 388 -18.80 -43.12 -20.71
C THR A 388 -20.20 -43.72 -20.83
N ASP A 389 -21.23 -42.94 -20.44
CA ASP A 389 -22.61 -43.35 -20.44
C ASP A 389 -23.39 -42.78 -21.65
N TYR A 390 -22.91 -41.67 -22.21
CA TYR A 390 -23.36 -41.03 -23.44
C TYR A 390 -22.21 -40.89 -24.42
N GLU A 391 -22.46 -41.15 -25.71
CA GLU A 391 -21.52 -40.76 -26.74
C GLU A 391 -21.46 -39.23 -26.88
N ILE A 392 -20.28 -38.69 -27.22
CA ILE A 392 -20.13 -37.25 -27.45
C ILE A 392 -21.00 -36.83 -28.63
N GLY A 393 -21.93 -35.89 -28.41
CA GLY A 393 -22.91 -35.43 -29.40
C GLY A 393 -24.26 -36.15 -29.35
N GLU A 394 -24.38 -37.24 -28.58
CA GLU A 394 -25.66 -37.92 -28.39
C GLU A 394 -26.67 -37.00 -27.68
N PRO A 395 -27.96 -37.02 -28.08
CA PRO A 395 -29.00 -36.23 -27.42
C PRO A 395 -29.23 -36.66 -25.96
N VAL A 396 -29.17 -35.70 -25.04
CA VAL A 396 -29.60 -35.87 -23.65
C VAL A 396 -31.01 -35.33 -23.51
N PRO A 397 -32.03 -36.19 -23.27
CA PRO A 397 -33.44 -35.77 -23.22
C PRO A 397 -33.72 -34.86 -22.03
N SER A 398 -34.36 -33.72 -22.23
CA SER A 398 -34.67 -32.72 -21.20
C SER A 398 -35.65 -33.22 -20.13
N ALA A 399 -36.56 -34.13 -20.47
CA ALA A 399 -37.67 -34.55 -19.62
C ALA A 399 -37.28 -35.36 -18.38
N LYS A 400 -36.05 -35.90 -18.32
CA LYS A 400 -35.60 -36.80 -17.24
C LYS A 400 -34.29 -36.34 -16.57
N TRP A 401 -33.63 -35.34 -17.08
CA TRP A 401 -32.26 -35.01 -16.73
C TRP A 401 -32.13 -33.65 -16.09
N PHE A 402 -31.23 -33.57 -15.13
CA PHE A 402 -30.85 -32.35 -14.48
C PHE A 402 -29.35 -32.12 -14.67
N GLU A 403 -28.97 -30.91 -14.91
CA GLU A 403 -27.60 -30.46 -14.72
C GLU A 403 -27.41 -30.11 -13.26
N LYS A 404 -26.57 -30.86 -12.54
CA LYS A 404 -26.20 -30.51 -11.19
C LYS A 404 -25.11 -29.46 -11.17
N ASN A 405 -25.18 -28.62 -10.17
CA ASN A 405 -24.12 -27.73 -9.83
C ASN A 405 -22.86 -28.50 -9.35
N ILE A 406 -21.76 -27.82 -9.20
CA ILE A 406 -20.52 -28.40 -8.66
C ILE A 406 -20.81 -29.02 -7.28
N VAL A 407 -20.19 -30.16 -7.01
CA VAL A 407 -20.41 -30.97 -5.81
C VAL A 407 -20.43 -30.12 -4.54
N ASN A 408 -21.48 -30.30 -3.74
CA ASN A 408 -21.79 -29.64 -2.48
C ASN A 408 -22.23 -28.16 -2.58
N ARG A 409 -22.22 -27.49 -3.72
CA ARG A 409 -22.79 -26.14 -3.83
C ARG A 409 -24.30 -26.12 -3.65
N GLU A 410 -25.00 -27.17 -4.08
CA GLU A 410 -26.44 -27.32 -3.88
C GLU A 410 -26.86 -27.31 -2.41
N SER A 411 -25.97 -27.65 -1.48
CA SER A 411 -26.26 -27.68 -0.05
C SER A 411 -25.48 -26.66 0.78
N MET A 412 -24.31 -26.24 0.31
CA MET A 412 -23.35 -25.46 1.11
C MET A 412 -23.07 -24.06 0.56
N GLY A 413 -23.62 -23.69 -0.62
CA GLY A 413 -23.36 -22.42 -1.29
C GLY A 413 -22.07 -22.40 -2.09
N ASN A 414 -21.82 -21.30 -2.79
CA ASN A 414 -20.70 -21.11 -3.70
C ASN A 414 -19.60 -20.25 -3.04
N SER A 415 -18.37 -20.71 -3.07
CA SER A 415 -17.23 -19.96 -2.52
C SER A 415 -16.70 -18.86 -3.46
N ARG A 416 -17.17 -18.80 -4.70
CA ARG A 416 -16.76 -17.81 -5.68
C ARG A 416 -17.38 -16.45 -5.37
N PHE A 417 -16.57 -15.54 -4.84
CA PHE A 417 -17.05 -14.25 -4.32
C PHE A 417 -17.83 -13.41 -5.35
N SER A 418 -17.38 -13.38 -6.63
CA SER A 418 -18.05 -12.64 -7.71
C SER A 418 -19.48 -13.12 -7.97
N GLN A 419 -19.80 -14.36 -7.62
CA GLN A 419 -21.11 -14.98 -7.78
C GLN A 419 -21.92 -15.02 -6.47
N SER A 420 -21.38 -14.52 -5.36
CA SER A 420 -22.06 -14.58 -4.06
C SER A 420 -23.27 -13.65 -3.97
N ASN A 421 -24.28 -14.10 -3.26
CA ASN A 421 -25.45 -13.30 -2.92
C ASN A 421 -25.05 -12.08 -2.08
N LEU A 422 -24.02 -12.23 -1.24
CA LEU A 422 -23.51 -11.17 -0.38
C LEU A 422 -22.94 -10.00 -1.17
N LEU A 423 -22.14 -10.27 -2.20
CA LEU A 423 -21.62 -9.21 -3.06
C LEU A 423 -22.76 -8.44 -3.76
N GLN A 424 -23.79 -9.13 -4.19
CA GLN A 424 -24.95 -8.51 -4.80
C GLN A 424 -25.70 -7.63 -3.82
N TRP A 425 -25.96 -8.13 -2.61
CA TRP A 425 -26.63 -7.39 -1.55
C TRP A 425 -25.87 -6.13 -1.12
N LEU A 426 -24.55 -6.23 -0.93
CA LEU A 426 -23.68 -5.12 -0.56
C LEU A 426 -23.68 -3.99 -1.61
N ASN A 427 -23.91 -4.31 -2.88
CA ASN A 427 -23.85 -3.34 -3.98
C ASN A 427 -25.23 -2.96 -4.53
N SER A 428 -26.30 -3.26 -3.82
CA SER A 428 -27.67 -2.98 -4.25
C SER A 428 -28.33 -1.90 -3.41
N ASP A 429 -29.10 -1.04 -4.06
CA ASP A 429 -30.05 -0.07 -3.50
C ASP A 429 -31.51 -0.57 -3.58
N GLY A 430 -31.72 -1.82 -4.03
CA GLY A 430 -33.02 -2.44 -4.19
C GLY A 430 -33.78 -2.59 -2.86
N ALA A 431 -35.11 -2.51 -2.93
CA ALA A 431 -35.96 -2.80 -1.77
C ALA A 431 -35.84 -4.26 -1.34
N ALA A 432 -36.22 -4.55 -0.10
CA ALA A 432 -36.42 -5.89 0.40
C ALA A 432 -37.23 -6.74 -0.61
N PHE A 433 -36.82 -7.98 -0.80
CA PHE A 433 -37.35 -8.94 -1.79
C PHE A 433 -37.08 -8.59 -3.27
N GLY A 434 -36.65 -7.36 -3.59
CA GLY A 434 -36.47 -6.86 -4.96
C GLY A 434 -35.01 -6.70 -5.40
N TRP A 435 -34.04 -6.83 -4.51
CA TRP A 435 -32.62 -6.60 -4.83
C TRP A 435 -31.92 -7.82 -5.47
N PHE A 436 -32.47 -9.03 -5.27
CA PHE A 436 -31.88 -10.25 -5.77
C PHE A 436 -32.15 -10.44 -7.26
N SER A 437 -31.12 -10.78 -8.02
CA SER A 437 -31.23 -11.29 -9.37
C SER A 437 -30.25 -12.45 -9.58
N LYS A 438 -30.66 -13.49 -10.31
CA LYS A 438 -29.79 -14.62 -10.60
C LYS A 438 -28.54 -14.19 -11.36
N ARG A 439 -27.37 -14.54 -10.86
CA ARG A 439 -26.07 -14.32 -11.54
C ARG A 439 -25.68 -15.47 -12.46
N ASN A 440 -26.19 -16.64 -12.16
CA ASN A 440 -26.05 -17.85 -12.98
C ASN A 440 -27.32 -18.69 -12.89
N ILE A 441 -27.38 -19.80 -13.63
CA ILE A 441 -28.54 -20.67 -13.65
C ILE A 441 -28.81 -21.40 -12.33
N TRP A 442 -27.80 -21.52 -11.48
CA TRP A 442 -27.85 -22.24 -10.20
C TRP A 442 -28.29 -21.34 -9.07
N ASP A 443 -28.06 -20.03 -9.19
CA ASP A 443 -28.18 -19.04 -8.11
C ASP A 443 -29.60 -19.06 -7.51
N LYS A 444 -29.62 -19.11 -6.18
CA LYS A 444 -30.83 -19.20 -5.38
C LYS A 444 -31.01 -17.96 -4.51
N CYS A 445 -32.27 -17.64 -4.25
CA CYS A 445 -32.64 -16.51 -3.42
C CYS A 445 -32.12 -16.68 -1.98
N PRO A 446 -31.44 -15.68 -1.42
CA PRO A 446 -30.86 -15.76 -0.08
C PRO A 446 -31.90 -15.48 1.02
N ASN A 447 -32.66 -16.47 1.44
CA ASN A 447 -33.74 -16.33 2.42
C ASN A 447 -33.29 -15.67 3.74
N ALA A 448 -32.02 -15.83 4.12
CA ALA A 448 -31.50 -15.29 5.39
C ALA A 448 -31.54 -13.74 5.44
N TYR A 449 -31.42 -13.07 4.32
CA TYR A 449 -31.42 -11.60 4.23
C TYR A 449 -32.18 -11.02 3.03
N LEU A 450 -32.95 -11.84 2.30
CA LEU A 450 -33.79 -11.37 1.22
C LEU A 450 -34.82 -10.31 1.67
N SER A 451 -35.33 -10.45 2.90
CA SER A 451 -36.27 -9.51 3.50
C SER A 451 -35.64 -8.20 3.98
N ARG A 452 -34.33 -8.04 3.85
CA ARG A 452 -33.59 -6.78 4.12
C ARG A 452 -33.49 -5.97 2.83
N ASN A 453 -33.43 -4.66 2.96
CA ASN A 453 -33.06 -3.81 1.84
C ASN A 453 -31.59 -4.03 1.44
N GLY A 454 -31.26 -3.78 0.18
CA GLY A 454 -29.85 -3.75 -0.26
C GLY A 454 -29.06 -2.72 0.56
N PHE A 455 -27.81 -3.02 0.85
CA PHE A 455 -26.98 -2.22 1.76
C PHE A 455 -26.86 -0.75 1.34
N CYS A 456 -26.80 -0.46 0.04
CA CYS A 456 -26.68 0.92 -0.43
C CYS A 456 -27.95 1.76 -0.28
N ARG A 457 -29.13 1.15 0.00
CA ARG A 457 -30.43 1.83 -0.11
C ARG A 457 -30.59 3.01 0.85
N TYR A 458 -30.12 2.87 2.07
CA TYR A 458 -30.26 3.90 3.11
C TYR A 458 -28.92 4.42 3.62
N LEU A 459 -27.86 4.13 2.89
CA LEU A 459 -26.54 4.67 3.15
C LEU A 459 -26.55 6.17 2.83
N ASP A 460 -25.80 6.96 3.58
CA ASP A 460 -25.62 8.38 3.30
C ASP A 460 -25.37 8.64 1.82
N ALA A 461 -26.17 9.51 1.22
CA ALA A 461 -26.16 9.69 -0.24
C ALA A 461 -24.89 10.37 -0.74
N GLU A 462 -24.33 11.30 0.05
CA GLU A 462 -23.07 11.96 -0.31
C GLU A 462 -21.92 10.96 -0.22
N PHE A 463 -21.86 10.15 0.85
CA PHE A 463 -20.87 9.07 0.97
C PHE A 463 -20.97 8.09 -0.21
N LEU A 464 -22.17 7.59 -0.49
CA LEU A 464 -22.38 6.63 -1.59
C LEU A 464 -22.00 7.21 -2.96
N SER A 465 -22.13 8.51 -3.16
CA SER A 465 -21.79 9.20 -4.41
C SER A 465 -20.28 9.21 -4.68
N VAL A 466 -19.46 9.29 -3.65
CA VAL A 466 -17.99 9.34 -3.76
C VAL A 466 -17.33 7.96 -3.70
N VAL A 467 -18.04 6.94 -3.20
CA VAL A 467 -17.55 5.55 -3.24
C VAL A 467 -17.45 5.07 -4.68
N GLN A 468 -16.25 4.73 -5.09
CA GLN A 468 -15.96 4.25 -6.45
C GLN A 468 -15.85 2.72 -6.50
N PRO A 469 -16.19 2.10 -7.64
CA PRO A 469 -15.91 0.68 -7.82
C PRO A 469 -14.42 0.42 -7.76
N ALA A 470 -14.02 -0.53 -6.90
CA ALA A 470 -12.65 -1.00 -6.81
C ALA A 470 -12.40 -2.16 -7.77
N ARG A 471 -11.19 -2.30 -8.27
CA ARG A 471 -10.73 -3.49 -9.00
C ARG A 471 -10.22 -4.53 -8.01
N ILE A 472 -11.03 -5.55 -7.79
CA ILE A 472 -10.82 -6.56 -6.77
C ILE A 472 -10.30 -7.83 -7.45
N THR A 473 -9.12 -8.28 -7.03
CA THR A 473 -8.58 -9.58 -7.43
C THR A 473 -9.05 -10.64 -6.46
N THR A 474 -9.66 -11.71 -6.96
CA THR A 474 -10.11 -12.86 -6.15
C THR A 474 -9.58 -14.15 -6.76
N ALA A 475 -8.94 -14.97 -5.94
CA ALA A 475 -8.42 -16.27 -6.35
C ALA A 475 -9.56 -17.26 -6.65
N LEU A 476 -9.40 -18.00 -7.70
CA LEU A 476 -10.31 -19.11 -8.05
C LEU A 476 -9.72 -20.44 -7.57
N VAL A 477 -10.57 -21.29 -7.06
CA VAL A 477 -10.18 -22.68 -6.78
C VAL A 477 -9.99 -23.46 -8.09
N PRO A 478 -9.17 -24.53 -8.11
CA PRO A 478 -8.90 -25.28 -9.34
C PRO A 478 -10.15 -25.77 -10.09
N LEU A 479 -11.21 -26.15 -9.35
CA LEU A 479 -12.47 -26.59 -9.94
C LEU A 479 -13.28 -25.46 -10.63
N ASP A 480 -12.98 -24.20 -10.30
CA ASP A 480 -13.53 -23.01 -10.97
C ASP A 480 -12.60 -22.48 -12.08
N GLY A 481 -11.63 -23.29 -12.50
CA GLY A 481 -10.67 -22.96 -13.54
C GLY A 481 -9.32 -22.47 -13.02
N GLY A 482 -9.15 -22.25 -11.72
CA GLY A 482 -7.90 -21.77 -11.13
C GLY A 482 -7.54 -20.33 -11.50
N GLY A 483 -6.37 -19.87 -11.09
CA GLY A 483 -5.92 -18.51 -11.32
C GLY A 483 -6.75 -17.49 -10.53
N TYR A 484 -7.14 -16.39 -11.16
CA TYR A 484 -7.89 -15.33 -10.51
C TYR A 484 -8.93 -14.71 -11.44
N GLU A 485 -9.90 -14.04 -10.84
CA GLU A 485 -10.83 -13.15 -11.53
C GLU A 485 -10.73 -11.72 -11.03
N LEU A 486 -11.12 -10.77 -11.87
CA LEU A 486 -11.24 -9.36 -11.54
C LEU A 486 -12.71 -8.98 -11.43
N THR A 487 -13.09 -8.38 -10.31
CA THR A 487 -14.46 -7.92 -10.07
C THR A 487 -14.43 -6.43 -9.76
N ALA A 488 -15.35 -5.67 -10.36
CA ALA A 488 -15.57 -4.27 -10.01
C ALA A 488 -16.74 -4.16 -9.04
N ALA A 489 -16.53 -3.60 -7.84
CA ALA A 489 -17.58 -3.42 -6.86
C ALA A 489 -17.32 -2.19 -5.98
N LYS A 490 -18.38 -1.50 -5.55
CA LYS A 490 -18.31 -0.39 -4.59
C LYS A 490 -18.00 -0.89 -3.18
N PHE A 491 -18.65 -1.98 -2.78
CA PHE A 491 -18.45 -2.61 -1.48
C PHE A 491 -18.07 -4.08 -1.65
N TRP A 492 -17.07 -4.51 -0.88
CA TRP A 492 -16.58 -5.89 -0.90
C TRP A 492 -16.12 -6.34 0.48
N LEU A 493 -15.59 -7.56 0.59
CA LEU A 493 -14.96 -8.09 1.80
C LEU A 493 -13.44 -8.09 1.65
N LEU A 494 -12.73 -7.98 2.76
CA LEU A 494 -11.28 -8.18 2.78
C LEU A 494 -10.90 -9.59 2.31
N SER A 495 -9.69 -9.72 1.80
CA SER A 495 -9.03 -11.01 1.56
C SER A 495 -8.01 -11.32 2.65
N ALA A 496 -7.56 -12.57 2.71
CA ALA A 496 -6.43 -12.96 3.55
C ALA A 496 -5.16 -12.17 3.17
N SER A 497 -4.90 -12.00 1.85
CA SER A 497 -3.75 -11.20 1.38
C SER A 497 -3.77 -9.77 1.91
N GLN A 498 -4.94 -9.13 1.98
CA GLN A 498 -5.06 -7.75 2.47
C GLN A 498 -4.82 -7.63 3.97
N ILE A 499 -4.95 -8.72 4.73
CA ILE A 499 -4.75 -8.74 6.18
C ILE A 499 -3.32 -9.14 6.56
N ASP A 500 -2.83 -10.29 6.09
CA ASP A 500 -1.54 -10.85 6.52
C ASP A 500 -0.54 -11.09 5.37
N GLY A 501 -0.89 -10.69 4.16
CA GLY A 501 -0.05 -10.91 2.97
C GLY A 501 -0.08 -12.36 2.43
N SER A 502 -0.86 -13.26 3.03
CA SER A 502 -0.94 -14.65 2.58
C SER A 502 -1.61 -14.76 1.22
N ARG A 503 -1.24 -15.80 0.45
CA ARG A 503 -1.85 -16.08 -0.85
C ARG A 503 -3.02 -17.05 -0.71
N ALA A 504 -4.07 -16.83 -1.48
CA ALA A 504 -5.16 -17.77 -1.66
C ALA A 504 -4.97 -18.51 -2.98
N ASN A 505 -4.91 -19.83 -2.97
CA ASN A 505 -4.70 -20.65 -4.17
C ASN A 505 -3.51 -20.19 -5.05
N GLY A 506 -2.41 -19.72 -4.40
CA GLY A 506 -1.23 -19.20 -5.09
C GLY A 506 -1.34 -17.76 -5.60
N VAL A 507 -2.49 -17.10 -5.43
CA VAL A 507 -2.78 -15.74 -5.91
C VAL A 507 -2.70 -14.75 -4.76
N THR A 508 -2.09 -13.58 -4.98
CA THR A 508 -2.19 -12.42 -4.10
C THR A 508 -3.47 -11.66 -4.43
N GLU A 509 -4.43 -11.68 -3.52
CA GLU A 509 -5.74 -11.04 -3.68
C GLU A 509 -5.71 -9.58 -3.23
N ASN A 510 -5.12 -8.70 -4.03
CA ASN A 510 -4.66 -7.36 -3.67
C ASN A 510 -3.54 -7.38 -2.61
N ILE A 511 -2.83 -6.28 -2.44
CA ILE A 511 -1.71 -6.20 -1.49
C ILE A 511 -2.21 -5.98 -0.06
N GLN A 512 -1.35 -6.27 0.92
CA GLN A 512 -1.64 -6.06 2.34
C GLN A 512 -1.91 -4.58 2.62
N LEU A 513 -2.97 -4.29 3.39
CA LEU A 513 -3.33 -2.92 3.75
C LEU A 513 -2.42 -2.39 4.87
N SER A 514 -2.08 -1.11 4.80
CA SER A 514 -1.15 -0.46 5.74
C SER A 514 -1.59 -0.62 7.19
N PHE A 515 -2.89 -0.51 7.49
CA PHE A 515 -3.41 -0.71 8.84
C PHE A 515 -2.99 -2.06 9.45
N TYR A 516 -3.06 -3.12 8.66
CA TYR A 516 -2.69 -4.46 9.10
C TYR A 516 -1.18 -4.71 9.07
N ALA A 517 -0.47 -4.12 8.12
CA ALA A 517 0.99 -4.15 8.08
C ALA A 517 1.61 -3.48 9.32
N ASP A 518 0.94 -2.44 9.85
CA ASP A 518 1.34 -1.71 11.07
C ASP A 518 0.84 -2.38 12.37
N GLY A 519 0.33 -3.61 12.28
CA GLY A 519 -0.09 -4.40 13.46
C GLY A 519 -1.55 -4.21 13.88
N GLY A 520 -2.39 -3.62 13.04
CA GLY A 520 -3.83 -3.49 13.29
C GLY A 520 -4.53 -4.84 13.46
N SER A 521 -5.47 -4.91 14.39
CA SER A 521 -6.24 -6.13 14.63
C SER A 521 -7.34 -6.33 13.59
N PRO A 522 -7.44 -7.52 12.97
CA PRO A 522 -8.54 -7.85 12.07
C PRO A 522 -9.82 -8.28 12.80
N VAL A 523 -9.75 -8.54 14.11
CA VAL A 523 -10.89 -9.00 14.91
C VAL A 523 -11.84 -7.84 15.17
N LYS A 524 -13.12 -8.04 14.89
CA LYS A 524 -14.18 -7.03 15.02
C LYS A 524 -15.32 -7.54 15.89
N THR A 525 -16.07 -6.62 16.46
CA THR A 525 -17.34 -6.87 17.15
C THR A 525 -18.52 -6.64 16.22
N MET A 526 -19.70 -7.03 16.63
CA MET A 526 -20.94 -6.65 15.96
C MET A 526 -21.33 -5.22 16.34
N LEU A 527 -22.11 -4.53 15.50
CA LEU A 527 -22.66 -3.18 15.80
C LEU A 527 -23.34 -3.06 17.16
N ASN A 528 -23.94 -4.16 17.68
CA ASN A 528 -24.56 -4.19 19.00
C ASN A 528 -23.56 -4.43 20.14
N GLY A 529 -22.26 -4.44 19.86
CA GLY A 529 -21.19 -4.68 20.83
C GLY A 529 -20.97 -6.16 21.20
N SER A 530 -21.75 -7.10 20.66
CA SER A 530 -21.50 -8.54 20.89
C SER A 530 -20.24 -8.99 20.11
N GLY A 531 -19.52 -9.97 20.68
CA GLY A 531 -18.40 -10.58 19.98
C GLY A 531 -18.84 -11.37 18.75
N THR A 532 -18.00 -11.44 17.72
CA THR A 532 -18.16 -12.38 16.62
C THR A 532 -17.16 -13.51 16.77
N GLU A 533 -17.60 -14.76 16.61
CA GLU A 533 -16.67 -15.89 16.58
C GLU A 533 -15.95 -15.97 15.21
N LEU A 534 -16.62 -15.56 14.15
CA LEU A 534 -16.14 -15.64 12.77
C LEU A 534 -16.53 -14.38 12.00
N GLN A 535 -15.67 -13.98 11.05
CA GLN A 535 -15.94 -12.88 10.12
C GLN A 535 -15.57 -13.32 8.72
N TRP A 536 -16.40 -13.03 7.72
CA TRP A 536 -16.17 -13.40 6.34
C TRP A 536 -14.96 -12.71 5.71
N LEU A 537 -14.19 -13.50 4.97
CA LEU A 537 -13.24 -13.05 3.95
C LEU A 537 -13.72 -13.52 2.57
N ARG A 538 -13.40 -12.75 1.52
CA ARG A 538 -13.71 -13.16 0.15
C ARG A 538 -12.85 -14.33 -0.36
N SER A 539 -11.71 -14.58 0.28
CA SER A 539 -10.77 -15.64 -0.12
C SER A 539 -11.41 -17.00 -0.03
N ALA A 540 -11.49 -17.71 -1.15
CA ALA A 540 -11.91 -19.10 -1.16
C ALA A 540 -10.87 -19.97 -0.42
N TYR A 541 -11.36 -21.00 0.28
CA TYR A 541 -10.49 -21.99 0.88
C TYR A 541 -9.92 -22.93 -0.19
N GLU A 542 -8.68 -23.30 -0.03
CA GLU A 542 -7.96 -24.14 -1.00
C GLU A 542 -8.73 -25.44 -1.31
N GLN A 543 -8.90 -25.74 -2.60
CA GLN A 543 -9.52 -26.94 -3.15
C GLN A 543 -11.04 -27.07 -2.97
N ASP A 544 -11.70 -26.23 -2.17
CA ASP A 544 -13.13 -26.36 -1.91
C ASP A 544 -13.95 -25.28 -2.60
N VAL A 545 -14.85 -25.68 -3.47
CA VAL A 545 -15.75 -24.79 -4.22
C VAL A 545 -16.89 -24.18 -3.39
N PHE A 546 -16.97 -24.51 -2.11
CA PHE A 546 -18.06 -24.12 -1.21
C PHE A 546 -17.58 -23.57 0.14
N ARG A 547 -16.27 -23.38 0.34
CA ARG A 547 -15.71 -22.84 1.58
C ARG A 547 -14.95 -21.57 1.35
N ASN A 548 -15.08 -20.62 2.27
CA ASN A 548 -14.31 -19.40 2.33
C ASN A 548 -13.54 -19.32 3.64
N ARG A 549 -12.42 -18.60 3.60
CA ARG A 549 -11.66 -18.25 4.80
C ARG A 549 -12.45 -17.26 5.64
N VAL A 550 -12.21 -17.29 6.93
CA VAL A 550 -12.81 -16.39 7.91
C VAL A 550 -11.74 -15.90 8.89
N ILE A 551 -12.04 -14.86 9.64
CA ILE A 551 -11.24 -14.47 10.79
C ILE A 551 -11.77 -15.27 12.01
N PRO A 552 -10.89 -15.92 12.78
CA PRO A 552 -9.41 -15.98 12.66
C PRO A 552 -8.92 -16.66 11.39
N LEU A 553 -7.83 -16.15 10.81
CA LEU A 553 -7.29 -16.54 9.49
C LEU A 553 -6.97 -18.05 9.35
N SER A 554 -6.79 -18.75 10.44
CA SER A 554 -6.59 -20.21 10.48
C SER A 554 -7.87 -21.01 10.28
N ARG A 555 -9.03 -20.35 10.22
CA ARG A 555 -10.34 -20.99 10.09
C ARG A 555 -10.96 -20.76 8.72
N TYR A 556 -11.88 -21.64 8.38
CA TYR A 556 -12.73 -21.58 7.20
C TYR A 556 -14.10 -22.18 7.50
N THR A 557 -15.09 -21.81 6.72
CA THR A 557 -16.44 -22.38 6.83
C THR A 557 -17.13 -22.43 5.47
N TYR A 558 -18.21 -23.19 5.35
CA TYR A 558 -18.99 -23.25 4.13
C TYR A 558 -19.77 -21.95 3.90
N SER A 559 -19.90 -21.56 2.63
CA SER A 559 -20.45 -20.26 2.19
C SER A 559 -21.88 -20.02 2.66
N GLY A 560 -22.68 -21.08 2.83
CA GLY A 560 -24.03 -21.04 3.38
C GLY A 560 -24.12 -20.89 4.91
N ASN A 561 -22.99 -20.81 5.65
CA ASN A 561 -23.01 -20.63 7.10
C ASN A 561 -23.54 -19.24 7.48
N PRO A 562 -24.61 -19.12 8.30
CA PRO A 562 -25.16 -17.81 8.67
C PRO A 562 -24.41 -17.12 9.84
N ALA A 563 -23.46 -17.79 10.49
CA ALA A 563 -22.83 -17.29 11.70
C ALA A 563 -21.78 -16.19 11.49
N PRO A 564 -20.95 -16.20 10.41
CA PRO A 564 -19.91 -15.18 10.27
C PRO A 564 -20.46 -13.78 10.06
N GLY A 565 -19.81 -12.81 10.72
CA GLY A 565 -20.09 -11.39 10.57
C GLY A 565 -19.62 -10.84 9.22
N ILE A 566 -20.31 -9.83 8.73
CA ILE A 566 -20.03 -9.13 7.48
C ILE A 566 -19.50 -7.74 7.81
N SER A 567 -18.27 -7.44 7.35
CA SER A 567 -17.65 -6.12 7.48
C SER A 567 -17.30 -5.58 6.09
N PRO A 568 -18.10 -4.66 5.55
CA PRO A 568 -17.88 -4.07 4.24
C PRO A 568 -16.62 -3.20 4.17
N VAL A 569 -16.02 -3.20 2.99
CA VAL A 569 -14.87 -2.36 2.61
C VAL A 569 -15.24 -1.60 1.34
N CYS A 570 -14.75 -0.37 1.19
CA CYS A 570 -14.93 0.44 0.00
C CYS A 570 -13.69 1.30 -0.29
N ILE A 571 -13.66 1.97 -1.46
CA ILE A 571 -12.69 3.03 -1.76
C ILE A 571 -13.40 4.34 -2.08
N ILE A 572 -12.74 5.43 -1.67
CA ILE A 572 -12.95 6.78 -2.19
C ILE A 572 -11.83 7.04 -3.21
N ALA A 573 -12.20 7.56 -4.40
CA ALA A 573 -11.22 7.88 -5.45
C ALA A 573 -11.71 9.02 -6.36
#